data_10caca9c286c0718c2834596b904e393
#
_entry.id   10caca9c286c0718c2834596b904e393
#
_cell.length_a   1.000
_cell.length_b   1.000
_cell.length_c   1.000
_cell.angle_alpha   90.00
_cell.angle_beta   90.00
_cell.angle_gamma   90.00
#
_symmetry.space_group_name_H-M   'P 1'
#
loop_
_entity.id
_entity.type
_entity.pdbx_description
1 polymer ?
#
loop_
_entity_poly.entity_id
_entity_poly.type
_entity_poly.pdbx_seq_one_letter_code
_entity_poly.pdbx_strand_id
1 'polypeptide(L)'
;MRDDDFTVIHNAQVAAFKEAMPKQFQVTDYAPEMLTGKTAINSPAILIEAVSVKPGEKRSGGRLALNVEFAAHCILSMKTQKVQVEVRNVAARALQVVDKNRWGLSHAEQPKELSAYPGMFSEKLGFESWVISWEQEFHLGEVDLGDDWLPSEVYIGEAPNIGAAHKDDYEKVTDE
;
A
#
# COMPACT_ATOMS: atom_id res chain seq x y z
N MET A 1 -15.24 8.41 9.31
CA MET A 1 -14.40 7.35 8.73
C MET A 1 -12.99 7.68 9.19
N ARG A 2 -12.30 6.72 9.80
CA ARG A 2 -10.91 6.97 10.23
C ARG A 2 -10.03 6.97 8.99
N ASP A 3 -9.00 7.81 8.97
CA ASP A 3 -8.10 7.93 7.80
C ASP A 3 -7.21 6.69 7.59
N ASP A 4 -7.26 5.72 8.52
CA ASP A 4 -6.45 4.53 8.60
C ASP A 4 -7.24 3.21 8.43
N ASP A 5 -8.44 3.25 7.84
CA ASP A 5 -9.19 2.04 7.54
C ASP A 5 -8.89 1.48 6.13
N PHE A 6 -9.22 0.20 5.89
CA PHE A 6 -9.00 -0.45 4.60
C PHE A 6 -9.73 0.23 3.44
N THR A 7 -10.84 0.88 3.70
CA THR A 7 -11.60 1.63 2.68
C THR A 7 -10.79 2.81 2.16
N VAL A 8 -10.08 3.51 3.05
CA VAL A 8 -9.21 4.63 2.66
C VAL A 8 -8.02 4.11 1.83
N ILE A 9 -7.37 3.04 2.28
CA ILE A 9 -6.26 2.41 1.55
C ILE A 9 -6.71 2.00 0.15
N HIS A 10 -7.83 1.27 0.06
CA HIS A 10 -8.38 0.81 -1.21
C HIS A 10 -8.72 1.96 -2.16
N ASN A 11 -9.44 2.97 -1.67
CA ASN A 11 -9.82 4.13 -2.47
C ASN A 11 -8.60 4.90 -2.99
N ALA A 12 -7.55 5.02 -2.18
CA ALA A 12 -6.31 5.67 -2.58
C ALA A 12 -5.58 4.88 -3.70
N GLN A 13 -5.57 3.55 -3.62
CA GLN A 13 -5.05 2.68 -4.68
C GLN A 13 -5.87 2.83 -5.98
N VAL A 14 -7.20 2.74 -5.88
CA VAL A 14 -8.11 2.92 -7.03
C VAL A 14 -7.91 4.29 -7.69
N ALA A 15 -7.75 5.35 -6.91
CA ALA A 15 -7.50 6.69 -7.43
C ALA A 15 -6.17 6.77 -8.18
N ALA A 16 -5.09 6.23 -7.62
CA ALA A 16 -3.76 6.22 -8.24
C ALA A 16 -3.76 5.45 -9.57
N PHE A 17 -4.41 4.28 -9.61
CA PHE A 17 -4.54 3.52 -10.86
C PHE A 17 -5.41 4.26 -11.90
N LYS A 18 -6.51 4.89 -11.48
CA LYS A 18 -7.36 5.70 -12.40
C LYS A 18 -6.62 6.88 -13.00
N GLU A 19 -5.75 7.52 -12.23
CA GLU A 19 -4.94 8.64 -12.72
C GLU A 19 -3.86 8.19 -13.70
N ALA A 20 -3.19 7.06 -13.42
CA ALA A 20 -2.08 6.59 -14.22
C ALA A 20 -2.49 5.84 -15.48
N MET A 21 -3.67 5.20 -15.49
CA MET A 21 -4.14 4.41 -16.61
C MET A 21 -4.97 5.21 -17.61
N PRO A 22 -5.04 4.79 -18.90
CA PRO A 22 -5.93 5.41 -19.87
C PRO A 22 -7.39 5.39 -19.39
N LYS A 23 -8.15 6.46 -19.69
CA LYS A 23 -9.51 6.67 -19.17
C LYS A 23 -10.52 5.56 -19.49
N GLN A 24 -10.26 4.73 -20.52
CA GLN A 24 -11.11 3.60 -20.86
C GLN A 24 -10.98 2.42 -19.90
N PHE A 25 -9.96 2.39 -19.04
CA PHE A 25 -9.80 1.33 -18.06
C PHE A 25 -10.85 1.46 -16.95
N GLN A 26 -11.58 0.37 -16.69
CA GLN A 26 -12.32 0.20 -15.46
C GLN A 26 -11.34 -0.14 -14.34
N VAL A 27 -11.32 0.65 -13.27
CA VAL A 27 -10.55 0.33 -12.07
C VAL A 27 -11.52 0.20 -10.91
N THR A 28 -11.59 -0.99 -10.32
CA THR A 28 -12.55 -1.33 -9.25
C THR A 28 -12.04 -2.53 -8.43
N ASP A 29 -12.83 -2.95 -7.46
CA ASP A 29 -12.58 -4.10 -6.63
C ASP A 29 -12.69 -5.40 -7.43
N TYR A 30 -11.86 -6.36 -7.08
CA TYR A 30 -12.04 -7.73 -7.48
C TYR A 30 -13.19 -8.37 -6.69
N ALA A 31 -14.02 -9.17 -7.39
CA ALA A 31 -15.02 -10.01 -6.76
C ALA A 31 -14.92 -11.44 -7.34
N PRO A 32 -14.95 -12.50 -6.49
CA PRO A 32 -14.79 -13.89 -6.95
C PRO A 32 -15.81 -14.31 -8.03
N GLU A 33 -17.01 -13.71 -8.04
CA GLU A 33 -18.05 -13.95 -9.03
C GLU A 33 -17.65 -13.55 -10.45
N MET A 34 -16.65 -12.66 -10.58
CA MET A 34 -16.10 -12.25 -11.88
C MET A 34 -15.39 -13.41 -12.59
N LEU A 35 -14.72 -14.30 -11.84
CA LEU A 35 -14.08 -15.50 -12.38
C LEU A 35 -15.10 -16.51 -12.96
N THR A 36 -16.32 -16.48 -12.51
CA THR A 36 -17.39 -17.39 -12.95
C THR A 36 -18.25 -16.79 -14.04
N GLY A 37 -18.01 -15.53 -14.42
CA GLY A 37 -18.84 -14.80 -15.38
C GLY A 37 -20.20 -14.35 -14.86
N LYS A 38 -20.46 -14.50 -13.55
CA LYS A 38 -21.72 -14.03 -12.92
C LYS A 38 -21.77 -12.50 -12.83
N THR A 39 -20.61 -11.87 -12.71
CA THR A 39 -20.49 -10.40 -12.73
C THR A 39 -19.75 -10.00 -13.99
N ALA A 40 -20.32 -9.06 -14.75
CA ALA A 40 -19.70 -8.58 -15.98
C ALA A 40 -18.44 -7.74 -15.70
N ILE A 41 -17.40 -7.96 -16.50
CA ILE A 41 -16.18 -7.14 -16.51
C ILE A 41 -16.20 -6.29 -17.77
N ASN A 42 -16.11 -4.97 -17.59
CA ASN A 42 -15.97 -4.04 -18.72
C ASN A 42 -14.47 -3.87 -19.02
N SER A 43 -13.97 -4.70 -19.94
CA SER A 43 -12.58 -4.64 -20.39
C SER A 43 -12.34 -3.41 -21.30
N PRO A 44 -11.17 -2.74 -21.22
CA PRO A 44 -10.02 -3.08 -20.35
C PRO A 44 -10.25 -2.75 -18.87
N ALA A 45 -9.72 -3.59 -17.97
CA ALA A 45 -9.97 -3.45 -16.54
C ALA A 45 -8.72 -3.70 -15.69
N ILE A 46 -8.68 -3.06 -14.52
CA ILE A 46 -7.79 -3.40 -13.41
C ILE A 46 -8.68 -3.66 -12.19
N LEU A 47 -8.60 -4.87 -11.64
CA LEU A 47 -9.37 -5.27 -10.45
C LEU A 47 -8.41 -5.44 -9.29
N ILE A 48 -8.61 -4.71 -8.21
CA ILE A 48 -7.73 -4.68 -7.04
C ILE A 48 -8.28 -5.60 -5.95
N GLU A 49 -7.41 -6.41 -5.37
CA GLU A 49 -7.72 -7.39 -4.32
C GLU A 49 -6.73 -7.27 -3.17
N ALA A 50 -7.22 -7.34 -1.93
CA ALA A 50 -6.40 -7.65 -0.77
C ALA A 50 -6.42 -9.17 -0.57
N VAL A 51 -5.31 -9.83 -0.88
CA VAL A 51 -5.18 -11.30 -0.90
C VAL A 51 -5.04 -11.86 0.50
N SER A 52 -4.18 -11.25 1.30
CA SER A 52 -3.94 -11.66 2.68
C SER A 52 -3.52 -10.49 3.56
N VAL A 53 -3.81 -10.63 4.86
CA VAL A 53 -3.41 -9.67 5.89
C VAL A 53 -2.69 -10.43 6.99
N LYS A 54 -1.47 -10.01 7.33
CA LYS A 54 -0.64 -10.62 8.37
C LYS A 54 -0.17 -9.53 9.34
N PRO A 55 0.15 -9.86 10.59
CA PRO A 55 0.84 -8.93 11.46
C PRO A 55 2.14 -8.44 10.82
N GLY A 56 2.37 -7.13 10.86
CA GLY A 56 3.61 -6.50 10.44
C GLY A 56 4.62 -6.40 11.59
N GLU A 57 5.73 -5.70 11.36
CA GLU A 57 6.72 -5.44 12.39
C GLU A 57 6.17 -4.46 13.42
N LYS A 58 6.33 -4.81 14.72
CA LYS A 58 5.94 -3.91 15.80
C LYS A 58 6.81 -2.67 15.80
N ARG A 59 6.19 -1.50 15.70
CA ARG A 59 6.86 -0.21 15.83
C ARG A 59 6.47 0.49 17.13
N SER A 60 7.33 1.39 17.59
CA SER A 60 7.01 2.28 18.71
C SER A 60 5.80 3.15 18.37
N GLY A 61 5.00 3.51 19.37
CA GLY A 61 3.85 4.40 19.23
C GLY A 61 2.48 3.72 19.19
N GLY A 62 2.37 2.46 19.64
CA GLY A 62 1.09 1.79 19.90
C GLY A 62 0.26 1.39 18.68
N ARG A 63 0.61 1.82 17.49
CA ARG A 63 -0.14 1.49 16.26
C ARG A 63 0.02 0.02 15.87
N LEU A 64 -1.06 -0.56 15.35
CA LEU A 64 -1.07 -1.91 14.78
C LEU A 64 -0.38 -1.91 13.41
N ALA A 65 0.73 -2.64 13.29
CA ALA A 65 1.35 -2.87 11.99
C ALA A 65 0.71 -4.08 11.31
N LEU A 66 0.27 -3.91 10.07
CA LEU A 66 -0.27 -4.95 9.21
C LEU A 66 0.52 -5.03 7.91
N ASN A 67 1.02 -6.20 7.56
CA ASN A 67 1.56 -6.48 6.23
C ASN A 67 0.45 -7.06 5.36
N VAL A 68 0.11 -6.37 4.29
CA VAL A 68 -0.98 -6.73 3.38
C VAL A 68 -0.40 -7.14 2.04
N GLU A 69 -0.77 -8.33 1.58
CA GLU A 69 -0.52 -8.77 0.23
C GLU A 69 -1.68 -8.33 -0.67
N PHE A 70 -1.37 -7.56 -1.69
CA PHE A 70 -2.31 -7.10 -2.70
C PHE A 70 -2.06 -7.77 -4.04
N ALA A 71 -3.13 -7.87 -4.82
CA ALA A 71 -3.07 -8.22 -6.23
C ALA A 71 -3.87 -7.21 -7.06
N ALA A 72 -3.42 -6.95 -8.29
CA ALA A 72 -4.20 -6.23 -9.27
C ALA A 72 -4.26 -7.04 -10.58
N HIS A 73 -5.46 -7.42 -10.96
CA HIS A 73 -5.73 -8.19 -12.17
C HIS A 73 -5.86 -7.24 -13.36
N CYS A 74 -4.89 -7.29 -14.26
CA CYS A 74 -4.88 -6.55 -15.51
C CYS A 74 -5.59 -7.39 -16.58
N ILE A 75 -6.72 -6.91 -17.10
CA ILE A 75 -7.63 -7.69 -17.95
C ILE A 75 -7.87 -6.97 -19.28
N LEU A 76 -7.64 -7.69 -20.39
CA LEU A 76 -7.96 -7.23 -21.73
C LEU A 76 -8.91 -8.21 -22.43
N SER A 77 -9.73 -7.68 -23.33
CA SER A 77 -10.56 -8.52 -24.21
C SER A 77 -9.69 -9.30 -25.18
N MET A 78 -10.03 -10.56 -25.44
CA MET A 78 -9.42 -11.39 -26.50
C MET A 78 -9.50 -10.77 -27.91
N LYS A 79 -10.39 -9.78 -28.10
CA LYS A 79 -10.50 -9.00 -29.35
C LYS A 79 -9.38 -7.98 -29.54
N THR A 80 -8.59 -7.72 -28.50
CA THR A 80 -7.46 -6.79 -28.55
C THR A 80 -6.37 -7.35 -29.47
N GLN A 81 -5.90 -6.54 -30.42
CA GLN A 81 -4.78 -6.98 -31.28
C GLN A 81 -3.54 -7.27 -30.42
N LYS A 82 -2.86 -8.40 -30.68
CA LYS A 82 -1.66 -8.84 -29.93
C LYS A 82 -1.91 -8.87 -28.43
N VAL A 83 -3.09 -9.29 -27.99
CA VAL A 83 -3.56 -9.22 -26.59
C VAL A 83 -2.53 -9.76 -25.59
N GLN A 84 -1.80 -10.83 -25.91
CA GLN A 84 -0.79 -11.43 -25.05
C GLN A 84 0.42 -10.51 -24.79
N VAL A 85 0.74 -9.62 -25.72
CA VAL A 85 1.79 -8.60 -25.53
C VAL A 85 1.22 -7.40 -24.81
N GLU A 86 0.03 -6.95 -25.24
CA GLU A 86 -0.60 -5.77 -24.67
C GLU A 86 -0.96 -5.95 -23.19
N VAL A 87 -1.43 -7.12 -22.76
CA VAL A 87 -1.71 -7.36 -21.34
C VAL A 87 -0.46 -7.31 -20.47
N ARG A 88 0.70 -7.74 -21.00
CA ARG A 88 2.00 -7.60 -20.30
C ARG A 88 2.45 -6.14 -20.21
N ASN A 89 2.20 -5.35 -21.28
CA ASN A 89 2.46 -3.92 -21.26
C ASN A 89 1.61 -3.22 -20.18
N VAL A 90 0.33 -3.61 -20.07
CA VAL A 90 -0.56 -3.12 -19.01
C VAL A 90 -0.03 -3.52 -17.63
N ALA A 91 0.36 -4.77 -17.42
CA ALA A 91 0.93 -5.24 -16.16
C ALA A 91 2.23 -4.50 -15.80
N ALA A 92 3.13 -4.29 -16.76
CA ALA A 92 4.35 -3.53 -16.54
C ALA A 92 4.07 -2.07 -16.14
N ARG A 93 3.09 -1.43 -16.78
CA ARG A 93 2.64 -0.08 -16.41
C ARG A 93 2.01 -0.06 -15.02
N ALA A 94 1.20 -1.07 -14.69
CA ALA A 94 0.60 -1.21 -13.37
C ALA A 94 1.66 -1.38 -12.27
N LEU A 95 2.74 -2.16 -12.50
CA LEU A 95 3.88 -2.24 -11.60
C LEU A 95 4.56 -0.89 -11.38
N GLN A 96 4.69 -0.06 -12.43
CA GLN A 96 5.25 1.29 -12.30
C GLN A 96 4.37 2.20 -11.41
N VAL A 97 3.05 2.00 -11.40
CA VAL A 97 2.15 2.73 -10.49
C VAL A 97 2.38 2.33 -9.04
N VAL A 98 2.65 1.05 -8.79
CA VAL A 98 2.88 0.51 -7.44
C VAL A 98 4.27 0.84 -6.92
N ASP A 99 5.29 0.87 -7.78
CA ASP A 99 6.69 1.05 -7.36
C ASP A 99 6.86 2.31 -6.50
N LYS A 100 7.33 2.10 -5.26
CA LYS A 100 7.56 3.14 -4.24
C LYS A 100 6.32 3.97 -3.85
N ASN A 101 5.12 3.56 -4.29
CA ASN A 101 3.90 4.32 -4.06
C ASN A 101 3.35 4.08 -2.65
N ARG A 102 3.18 5.13 -1.88
CA ARG A 102 2.55 5.13 -0.56
C ARG A 102 1.10 5.62 -0.61
N TRP A 103 0.54 5.78 -1.81
CA TRP A 103 -0.84 6.19 -2.07
C TRP A 103 -1.24 7.53 -1.46
N GLY A 104 -0.24 8.39 -1.12
CA GLY A 104 -0.48 9.63 -0.37
C GLY A 104 -0.81 9.42 1.11
N LEU A 105 -0.64 8.20 1.64
CA LEU A 105 -0.96 7.82 3.03
C LEU A 105 0.30 7.87 3.90
N SER A 106 0.26 8.65 4.98
CA SER A 106 1.40 8.80 5.90
C SER A 106 1.70 7.53 6.71
N HIS A 107 0.70 6.65 6.85
CA HIS A 107 0.76 5.40 7.57
C HIS A 107 1.08 4.18 6.69
N ALA A 108 1.35 4.37 5.39
CA ALA A 108 1.76 3.33 4.46
C ALA A 108 3.29 3.32 4.30
N GLU A 109 3.90 2.14 4.33
CA GLU A 109 5.28 1.95 3.93
C GLU A 109 5.41 1.78 2.41
N GLN A 110 6.64 1.70 1.91
CA GLN A 110 6.85 1.41 0.49
C GLN A 110 6.50 -0.04 0.17
N PRO A 111 5.89 -0.30 -1.00
CA PRO A 111 5.63 -1.66 -1.47
C PRO A 111 6.92 -2.46 -1.63
N LYS A 112 6.81 -3.77 -1.39
CA LYS A 112 7.88 -4.76 -1.52
C LYS A 112 7.38 -5.96 -2.32
N GLU A 113 8.29 -6.88 -2.70
CA GLU A 113 7.97 -8.14 -3.35
C GLU A 113 7.09 -7.97 -4.60
N LEU A 114 7.40 -6.93 -5.41
CA LEU A 114 6.67 -6.67 -6.64
C LEU A 114 6.89 -7.78 -7.65
N SER A 115 5.82 -8.35 -8.17
CA SER A 115 5.88 -9.37 -9.21
C SER A 115 4.76 -9.26 -10.23
N ALA A 116 4.90 -9.91 -11.37
CA ALA A 116 3.85 -10.03 -12.38
C ALA A 116 3.87 -11.43 -12.99
N TYR A 117 2.69 -12.03 -13.17
CA TYR A 117 2.52 -13.38 -13.69
C TYR A 117 1.18 -13.53 -14.42
N PRO A 118 1.01 -14.60 -15.25
CA PRO A 118 -0.26 -14.87 -15.92
C PRO A 118 -1.43 -15.00 -14.94
N GLY A 119 -2.56 -14.39 -15.27
CA GLY A 119 -3.77 -14.40 -14.45
C GLY A 119 -4.68 -15.61 -14.71
N MET A 120 -5.75 -15.71 -13.90
CA MET A 120 -6.71 -16.81 -13.96
C MET A 120 -7.91 -16.52 -14.87
N PHE A 121 -8.13 -15.28 -15.32
CA PHE A 121 -9.17 -14.97 -16.28
C PHE A 121 -8.83 -15.59 -17.63
N SER A 122 -9.64 -16.52 -18.11
CA SER A 122 -9.33 -17.36 -19.23
C SER A 122 -10.02 -16.93 -20.51
N GLU A 123 -9.52 -17.43 -21.63
CA GLU A 123 -10.13 -17.32 -22.96
C GLU A 123 -11.61 -17.70 -23.01
N LYS A 124 -12.04 -18.67 -22.16
CA LYS A 124 -13.46 -19.06 -22.05
C LYS A 124 -14.37 -17.94 -21.61
N LEU A 125 -13.83 -16.97 -20.84
CA LEU A 125 -14.54 -15.77 -20.45
C LEU A 125 -14.35 -14.62 -21.44
N GLY A 126 -13.58 -14.83 -22.51
CA GLY A 126 -13.28 -13.82 -23.52
C GLY A 126 -12.21 -12.82 -23.13
N PHE A 127 -11.36 -13.17 -22.15
CA PHE A 127 -10.33 -12.30 -21.63
C PHE A 127 -8.93 -12.96 -21.68
N GLU A 128 -7.92 -12.11 -21.75
CA GLU A 128 -6.53 -12.40 -21.42
C GLU A 128 -6.18 -11.59 -20.17
N SER A 129 -5.44 -12.18 -19.22
CA SER A 129 -5.13 -11.52 -17.97
C SER A 129 -3.72 -11.76 -17.47
N TRP A 130 -3.18 -10.75 -16.79
CA TRP A 130 -1.98 -10.82 -15.97
C TRP A 130 -2.30 -10.25 -14.59
N VAL A 131 -1.61 -10.76 -13.58
CA VAL A 131 -1.71 -10.28 -12.20
C VAL A 131 -0.39 -9.63 -11.85
N ILE A 132 -0.45 -8.45 -11.25
CA ILE A 132 0.66 -7.90 -10.48
C ILE A 132 0.38 -8.13 -9.01
N SER A 133 1.38 -8.42 -8.21
CA SER A 133 1.25 -8.54 -6.77
C SER A 133 2.36 -7.78 -6.06
N TRP A 134 2.05 -7.33 -4.84
CA TRP A 134 3.01 -6.67 -3.95
C TRP A 134 2.61 -6.87 -2.49
N GLU A 135 3.58 -6.78 -1.59
CA GLU A 135 3.34 -6.66 -0.16
C GLU A 135 3.53 -5.22 0.29
N GLN A 136 2.71 -4.75 1.21
CA GLN A 136 2.84 -3.41 1.76
C GLN A 136 2.42 -3.37 3.22
N GLU A 137 3.22 -2.71 4.05
CA GLU A 137 2.93 -2.55 5.46
C GLU A 137 2.21 -1.23 5.72
N PHE A 138 1.19 -1.29 6.60
CA PHE A 138 0.40 -0.16 7.05
C PHE A 138 0.38 -0.12 8.58
N HIS A 139 0.40 1.09 9.14
CA HIS A 139 0.35 1.32 10.58
C HIS A 139 -0.99 1.95 10.95
N LEU A 140 -1.93 1.11 11.42
CA LEU A 140 -3.31 1.51 11.72
C LEU A 140 -3.48 1.88 13.19
N GLY A 141 -4.32 2.86 13.47
CA GLY A 141 -4.61 3.37 14.80
C GLY A 141 -3.92 4.70 15.11
N GLU A 142 -4.24 5.24 16.25
CA GLU A 142 -3.66 6.48 16.75
C GLU A 142 -2.27 6.21 17.35
N VAL A 143 -1.39 7.20 17.28
CA VAL A 143 -0.11 7.14 17.97
C VAL A 143 -0.38 7.31 19.45
N ASP A 144 -0.15 6.26 20.23
CA ASP A 144 -0.20 6.27 21.68
C ASP A 144 1.22 6.14 22.21
N LEU A 145 1.79 7.24 22.64
CA LEU A 145 3.13 7.28 23.22
C LEU A 145 3.12 7.02 24.74
N GLY A 146 1.92 6.93 25.34
CA GLY A 146 1.72 6.87 26.78
C GLY A 146 2.15 8.17 27.49
N ASP A 147 1.53 8.50 28.60
CA ASP A 147 1.88 9.70 29.38
C ASP A 147 3.29 9.66 29.97
N ASP A 148 3.83 8.44 30.18
CA ASP A 148 5.16 8.21 30.75
C ASP A 148 6.32 8.39 29.74
N TRP A 149 6.02 8.57 28.46
CA TRP A 149 7.05 8.65 27.42
C TRP A 149 7.69 10.04 27.30
N LEU A 150 6.96 11.07 27.65
CA LEU A 150 7.50 12.42 27.63
C LEU A 150 8.34 12.66 28.89
N PRO A 151 9.65 12.92 28.77
CA PRO A 151 10.44 13.28 29.92
C PRO A 151 9.90 14.56 30.54
N SER A 152 9.69 14.58 31.85
CA SER A 152 9.23 15.75 32.58
C SER A 152 10.21 16.93 32.50
N GLU A 153 11.49 16.62 32.29
CA GLU A 153 12.56 17.61 32.17
C GLU A 153 13.63 17.13 31.21
N VAL A 154 14.15 18.04 30.41
CA VAL A 154 15.27 17.79 29.48
C VAL A 154 16.43 18.70 29.87
N TYR A 155 17.63 18.15 29.93
CA TYR A 155 18.86 18.87 30.25
C TYR A 155 19.89 18.73 29.14
N ILE A 156 20.61 19.78 28.83
CA ILE A 156 21.71 19.79 27.86
C ILE A 156 23.03 19.99 28.62
N GLY A 157 24.01 19.15 28.29
CA GLY A 157 25.39 19.29 28.76
C GLY A 157 26.35 19.39 27.57
N GLU A 158 27.44 20.15 27.71
CA GLU A 158 28.48 20.31 26.69
C GLU A 158 29.72 19.51 27.04
N ALA A 159 30.30 18.88 26.03
CA ALA A 159 31.59 18.19 26.20
C ALA A 159 32.71 19.22 26.51
N PRO A 160 33.67 18.89 27.38
CA PRO A 160 33.95 17.56 27.96
C PRO A 160 33.11 17.21 29.22
N ASN A 161 32.30 18.13 29.76
CA ASN A 161 31.62 18.01 31.05
C ASN A 161 30.28 17.27 30.90
N ILE A 162 30.32 16.03 30.43
CA ILE A 162 29.14 15.19 30.22
C ILE A 162 29.20 13.89 31.05
N GLY A 163 28.02 13.35 31.36
CA GLY A 163 27.88 12.09 32.12
C GLY A 163 27.56 12.29 33.59
N ALA A 164 27.44 11.18 34.33
CA ALA A 164 26.92 11.15 35.69
C ALA A 164 27.71 11.98 36.71
N ALA A 165 29.01 12.19 36.47
CA ALA A 165 29.89 12.99 37.33
C ALA A 165 29.72 14.51 37.15
N HIS A 166 29.04 14.93 36.11
CA HIS A 166 28.87 16.34 35.69
C HIS A 166 27.39 16.76 35.64
N LYS A 167 26.54 16.13 36.46
CA LYS A 167 25.09 16.45 36.46
C LYS A 167 24.78 17.90 36.79
N ASP A 168 25.60 18.52 37.63
CA ASP A 168 25.44 19.91 38.07
C ASP A 168 25.84 20.93 36.98
N ASP A 169 26.53 20.49 35.91
CA ASP A 169 26.95 21.30 34.77
C ASP A 169 25.91 21.31 33.63
N TYR A 170 24.79 20.61 33.79
CA TYR A 170 23.71 20.55 32.80
C TYR A 170 22.73 21.68 32.97
N GLU A 171 22.37 22.32 31.88
CA GLU A 171 21.33 23.34 31.82
C GLU A 171 19.98 22.74 31.47
N LYS A 172 18.93 23.12 32.20
CA LYS A 172 17.55 22.70 31.92
C LYS A 172 17.06 23.42 30.65
N VAL A 173 16.53 22.65 29.70
CA VAL A 173 15.83 23.22 28.53
C VAL A 173 14.47 23.75 29.02
N THR A 174 14.28 25.06 28.97
CA THR A 174 12.98 25.70 29.18
C THR A 174 12.40 26.14 27.86
N ASP A 175 11.16 25.77 27.60
CA ASP A 175 10.40 26.35 26.47
C ASP A 175 10.17 27.85 26.78
N GLU A 176 10.64 28.75 25.91
CA GLU A 176 10.23 30.16 25.89
C GLU A 176 8.95 30.33 25.09
#